data_a1ba7e8fdf7b4638a42f4f10a9576c02
#
_entry.id   a1ba7e8fdf7b4638a42f4f10a9576c02
#
_cell.length_a   1.000
_cell.length_b   1.000
_cell.length_c   1.000
_cell.angle_alpha   90.00
_cell.angle_beta   90.00
_cell.angle_gamma   90.00
#
_symmetry.space_group_name_H-M   'P 1'
#
loop_
_entity.id
_entity.type
_entity.pdbx_description
1 polymer ?
#
loop_
_entity_poly.entity_id
_entity_poly.type
_entity_poly.pdbx_seq_one_letter_code
_entity_poly.pdbx_strand_id
1 'polypeptide(L)'
;GVLPVLVGRGTRLAEYLVDWDKEYLAVLRLGETTDTQDATGTVIERHPTDDLRDEEIRTVVSRFRGRLGQVPPMYSAVKVGGVPLYKSARAGLTVQRGPREVTVQRIEVREIAGRDVTLHIVCSKGTYVRTLCADIGEALRVGGHLLALERRRVGPLTVERALTIEELSAEVLLGRLTEVLIPMDTTLEHFPAVLVDEVTAGRILHGVPVPLRAVRWEQRECHEATGQPIRLKDLSGRLLALGKISVPGSASAGPQATPEPRVAILKVLADP
;
A
#
# COMPACT_ATOMS: atom_id res chain seq x y z
N GLY A 1 5.78 12.59 7.32
CA GLY A 1 6.01 11.30 6.63
C GLY A 1 5.42 11.29 5.23
N VAL A 2 5.64 10.21 4.48
CA VAL A 2 5.26 10.09 3.06
C VAL A 2 3.74 9.97 2.88
N LEU A 3 3.16 10.83 2.04
CA LEU A 3 1.78 10.73 1.58
C LEU A 3 1.75 10.81 0.03
N PRO A 4 1.54 9.69 -0.68
CA PRO A 4 1.34 9.75 -2.13
C PRO A 4 0.06 10.51 -2.47
N VAL A 5 0.18 11.53 -3.31
CA VAL A 5 -0.95 12.31 -3.85
C VAL A 5 -1.05 12.03 -5.34
N LEU A 6 -2.21 11.58 -5.80
CA LEU A 6 -2.44 11.23 -7.19
C LEU A 6 -3.19 12.38 -7.90
N VAL A 7 -2.62 12.85 -9.01
CA VAL A 7 -3.15 14.01 -9.74
C VAL A 7 -3.62 13.57 -11.13
N GLY A 8 -4.72 14.16 -11.59
CA GLY A 8 -5.27 13.90 -12.93
C GLY A 8 -5.52 12.41 -13.18
N ARG A 9 -4.97 11.89 -14.28
CA ARG A 9 -5.11 10.45 -14.63
C ARG A 9 -4.37 9.51 -13.70
N GLY A 10 -3.38 10.00 -12.93
CA GLY A 10 -2.72 9.21 -11.90
C GLY A 10 -3.70 8.66 -10.86
N THR A 11 -4.87 9.29 -10.64
CA THR A 11 -5.91 8.79 -9.73
C THR A 11 -6.43 7.41 -10.14
N ARG A 12 -6.33 7.04 -11.42
CA ARG A 12 -6.71 5.71 -11.94
C ARG A 12 -5.78 4.60 -11.45
N LEU A 13 -4.61 4.96 -10.92
CA LEU A 13 -3.61 4.01 -10.41
C LEU A 13 -3.81 3.66 -8.94
N ALA A 14 -4.71 4.33 -8.21
CA ALA A 14 -4.86 4.17 -6.76
C ALA A 14 -4.99 2.70 -6.32
N GLU A 15 -5.75 1.89 -7.08
CA GLU A 15 -5.96 0.48 -6.76
C GLU A 15 -4.69 -0.37 -6.83
N TYR A 16 -3.71 0.01 -7.67
CA TYR A 16 -2.43 -0.70 -7.82
C TYR A 16 -1.40 -0.27 -6.76
N LEU A 17 -1.50 0.98 -6.30
CA LEU A 17 -0.56 1.56 -5.34
C LEU A 17 -0.94 1.24 -3.88
N VAL A 18 -2.21 0.95 -3.62
CA VAL A 18 -2.70 0.61 -2.28
C VAL A 18 -2.05 -0.67 -1.74
N ASP A 19 -1.65 -1.57 -2.64
CA ASP A 19 -1.08 -2.88 -2.31
C ASP A 19 0.40 -2.82 -1.90
N TRP A 20 1.07 -1.71 -2.16
CA TRP A 20 2.47 -1.55 -1.78
C TRP A 20 2.69 -1.71 -0.27
N ASP A 21 3.84 -2.27 0.09
CA ASP A 21 4.30 -2.31 1.47
C ASP A 21 4.60 -0.90 1.99
N LYS A 22 4.46 -0.75 3.29
CA LYS A 22 4.71 0.50 4.00
C LYS A 22 5.82 0.30 5.02
N GLU A 23 6.61 1.34 5.19
CA GLU A 23 7.66 1.39 6.20
C GLU A 23 7.40 2.54 7.16
N TYR A 24 7.52 2.25 8.45
CA TYR A 24 7.21 3.18 9.52
C TYR A 24 8.35 3.26 10.54
N LEU A 25 8.54 4.45 11.08
CA LEU A 25 9.14 4.65 12.38
C LEU A 25 8.02 4.96 13.36
N ALA A 26 7.88 4.13 14.39
CA ALA A 26 6.80 4.21 15.36
C ALA A 26 7.37 4.29 16.78
N VAL A 27 6.80 5.10 17.63
CA VAL A 27 7.12 5.11 19.06
C VAL A 27 5.97 4.45 19.80
N LEU A 28 6.24 3.29 20.37
CA LEU A 28 5.36 2.58 21.29
C LEU A 28 5.62 3.12 22.70
N ARG A 29 4.56 3.60 23.38
CA ARG A 29 4.61 3.91 24.82
C ARG A 29 4.03 2.73 25.60
N LEU A 30 4.83 2.15 26.47
CA LEU A 30 4.45 1.07 27.39
C LEU A 30 3.84 1.64 28.69
N GLY A 31 3.08 0.81 29.39
CA GLY A 31 2.51 1.15 30.70
C GLY A 31 1.19 1.92 30.65
N GLU A 32 0.67 2.24 29.48
CA GLU A 32 -0.62 2.93 29.33
C GLU A 32 -1.41 2.36 28.14
N THR A 33 -2.70 2.14 28.32
CA THR A 33 -3.63 1.83 27.25
C THR A 33 -4.56 3.01 26.97
N THR A 34 -4.95 3.23 25.71
CA THR A 34 -5.92 4.27 25.32
C THR A 34 -7.05 3.68 24.49
N ASP A 35 -8.21 4.32 24.51
CA ASP A 35 -9.41 3.89 23.77
C ASP A 35 -9.25 3.90 22.25
N THR A 36 -8.32 4.71 21.72
CA THR A 36 -7.98 4.79 20.28
C THR A 36 -6.75 3.97 19.91
N GLN A 37 -6.03 3.39 20.89
CA GLN A 37 -4.74 2.71 20.73
C GLN A 37 -3.61 3.66 20.27
N ASP A 38 -3.80 4.98 20.35
CA ASP A 38 -2.81 6.01 20.05
C ASP A 38 -2.88 7.17 21.06
N ALA A 39 -1.93 8.10 20.99
CA ALA A 39 -1.79 9.21 21.94
C ALA A 39 -2.94 10.24 21.88
N THR A 40 -3.85 10.15 20.90
CA THR A 40 -5.00 11.06 20.80
C THR A 40 -6.20 10.60 21.62
N GLY A 41 -6.15 9.36 22.11
CA GLY A 41 -7.22 8.76 22.92
C GLY A 41 -7.11 9.10 24.40
N THR A 42 -8.18 8.73 25.11
CA THR A 42 -8.22 8.82 26.57
C THR A 42 -7.54 7.61 27.19
N VAL A 43 -6.68 7.84 28.18
CA VAL A 43 -6.03 6.74 28.93
C VAL A 43 -7.07 5.97 29.71
N ILE A 44 -7.12 4.64 29.51
CA ILE A 44 -8.05 3.71 30.17
C ILE A 44 -7.38 3.05 31.37
N GLU A 45 -6.15 2.58 31.21
CA GLU A 45 -5.40 1.84 32.23
C GLU A 45 -3.95 2.30 32.29
N ARG A 46 -3.34 2.16 33.47
CA ARG A 46 -1.92 2.39 33.71
C ARG A 46 -1.32 1.24 34.49
N HIS A 47 -0.14 0.79 34.08
CA HIS A 47 0.63 -0.26 34.70
C HIS A 47 2.10 0.18 34.89
N PRO A 48 2.77 -0.22 35.98
CA PRO A 48 4.18 0.04 36.17
C PRO A 48 5.02 -0.68 35.09
N THR A 49 6.12 -0.08 34.69
CA THR A 49 7.06 -0.62 33.70
C THR A 49 8.46 -0.81 34.26
N ASP A 50 8.69 -0.55 35.53
CA ASP A 50 10.00 -0.52 36.17
C ASP A 50 10.70 -1.88 36.16
N ASP A 51 9.95 -2.97 36.12
CA ASP A 51 10.46 -4.36 36.10
C ASP A 51 10.74 -4.87 34.67
N LEU A 52 10.37 -4.11 33.64
CA LEU A 52 10.60 -4.52 32.25
C LEU A 52 12.08 -4.39 31.87
N ARG A 53 12.65 -5.49 31.38
CA ARG A 53 14.02 -5.50 30.85
C ARG A 53 14.02 -5.29 29.35
N ASP A 54 15.01 -4.56 28.84
CA ASP A 54 15.20 -4.31 27.40
C ASP A 54 15.20 -5.59 26.57
N GLU A 55 15.80 -6.65 27.07
CA GLU A 55 15.87 -7.95 26.38
C GLU A 55 14.50 -8.63 26.27
N GLU A 56 13.66 -8.49 27.28
CA GLU A 56 12.29 -8.98 27.25
C GLU A 56 11.44 -8.23 26.22
N ILE A 57 11.56 -6.89 26.18
CA ILE A 57 10.92 -6.06 25.18
C ILE A 57 11.34 -6.50 23.77
N ARG A 58 12.64 -6.64 23.50
CA ARG A 58 13.15 -7.09 22.20
C ARG A 58 12.65 -8.47 21.83
N THR A 59 12.63 -9.39 22.77
CA THR A 59 12.14 -10.77 22.58
C THR A 59 10.68 -10.79 22.20
N VAL A 60 9.83 -10.04 22.93
CA VAL A 60 8.39 -9.98 22.66
C VAL A 60 8.13 -9.30 21.30
N VAL A 61 8.77 -8.17 21.02
CA VAL A 61 8.63 -7.46 19.73
C VAL A 61 8.98 -8.37 18.55
N SER A 62 10.02 -9.20 18.67
CA SER A 62 10.44 -10.09 17.59
C SER A 62 9.37 -11.12 17.18
N ARG A 63 8.45 -11.49 18.09
CA ARG A 63 7.35 -12.43 17.83
C ARG A 63 6.27 -11.86 16.89
N PHE A 64 6.23 -10.55 16.74
CA PHE A 64 5.28 -9.86 15.86
C PHE A 64 5.79 -9.75 14.41
N ARG A 65 6.79 -10.54 14.05
CA ARG A 65 7.24 -10.69 12.66
C ARG A 65 6.52 -11.87 11.99
N GLY A 66 6.12 -11.70 10.73
CA GLY A 66 5.46 -12.74 9.93
C GLY A 66 3.98 -12.44 9.70
N ARG A 67 3.18 -13.48 9.50
CA ARG A 67 1.74 -13.38 9.31
C ARG A 67 1.04 -13.26 10.65
N LEU A 68 0.17 -12.27 10.80
CA LEU A 68 -0.56 -11.99 12.03
C LEU A 68 -2.05 -11.81 11.73
N GLY A 69 -2.90 -12.30 12.62
CA GLY A 69 -4.31 -11.99 12.64
C GLY A 69 -4.57 -10.73 13.46
N GLN A 70 -4.78 -9.58 12.82
CA GLN A 70 -5.00 -8.31 13.50
C GLN A 70 -6.48 -7.91 13.47
N VAL A 71 -7.08 -7.62 14.62
CA VAL A 71 -8.44 -7.07 14.72
C VAL A 71 -8.37 -5.56 14.40
N PRO A 72 -9.02 -5.08 13.33
CA PRO A 72 -8.95 -3.66 12.97
C PRO A 72 -9.50 -2.78 14.10
N PRO A 73 -8.89 -1.61 14.40
CA PRO A 73 -9.39 -0.73 15.44
C PRO A 73 -10.74 -0.12 15.06
N MET A 74 -11.54 0.30 16.04
CA MET A 74 -12.83 0.95 15.80
C MET A 74 -12.68 2.24 14.98
N TYR A 75 -11.63 3.01 15.23
CA TYR A 75 -11.30 4.21 14.45
C TYR A 75 -10.57 3.86 13.15
N SER A 76 -11.24 3.11 12.26
CA SER A 76 -10.69 2.72 10.95
C SER A 76 -11.68 2.92 9.81
N ALA A 77 -11.17 2.97 8.58
CA ALA A 77 -11.99 3.04 7.36
C ALA A 77 -12.56 1.68 6.92
N VAL A 78 -12.30 0.61 7.67
CA VAL A 78 -12.86 -0.72 7.41
C VAL A 78 -14.38 -0.64 7.50
N LYS A 79 -15.07 -1.22 6.51
CA LYS A 79 -16.53 -1.27 6.47
C LYS A 79 -17.04 -2.60 7.00
N VAL A 80 -18.06 -2.54 7.86
CA VAL A 80 -18.87 -3.69 8.32
C VAL A 80 -20.33 -3.35 8.01
N GLY A 81 -21.01 -4.23 7.29
CA GLY A 81 -22.38 -3.95 6.83
C GLY A 81 -22.48 -2.68 5.94
N GLY A 82 -21.42 -2.34 5.20
CA GLY A 82 -21.37 -1.13 4.35
C GLY A 82 -21.00 0.17 5.08
N VAL A 83 -20.98 0.19 6.43
CA VAL A 83 -20.68 1.37 7.24
C VAL A 83 -19.22 1.35 7.71
N PRO A 84 -18.42 2.42 7.51
CA PRO A 84 -17.06 2.52 8.05
C PRO A 84 -17.06 2.48 9.57
N LEU A 85 -16.14 1.73 10.19
CA LEU A 85 -16.04 1.56 11.65
C LEU A 85 -15.90 2.88 12.40
N TYR A 86 -15.14 3.84 11.85
CA TYR A 86 -14.95 5.14 12.50
C TYR A 86 -16.27 5.92 12.68
N LYS A 87 -17.28 5.70 11.81
CA LYS A 87 -18.61 6.34 11.97
C LYS A 87 -19.35 5.73 13.16
N SER A 88 -19.30 4.41 13.30
CA SER A 88 -19.88 3.71 14.47
C SER A 88 -19.17 4.11 15.76
N ALA A 89 -17.83 4.19 15.75
CA ALA A 89 -17.05 4.63 16.91
C ALA A 89 -17.44 6.05 17.37
N ARG A 90 -17.58 7.00 16.44
CA ARG A 90 -18.04 8.37 16.76
C ARG A 90 -19.46 8.42 17.31
N ALA A 91 -20.30 7.45 16.98
CA ALA A 91 -21.65 7.30 17.53
C ALA A 91 -21.65 6.52 18.86
N GLY A 92 -20.49 6.21 19.45
CA GLY A 92 -20.38 5.44 20.71
C GLY A 92 -20.73 3.95 20.55
N LEU A 93 -20.83 3.44 19.31
CA LEU A 93 -21.20 2.06 19.05
C LEU A 93 -19.94 1.19 18.85
N THR A 94 -19.89 0.06 19.53
CA THR A 94 -18.89 -0.99 19.28
C THR A 94 -19.44 -2.01 18.31
N VAL A 95 -18.70 -2.27 17.20
CA VAL A 95 -19.07 -3.25 16.18
C VAL A 95 -18.16 -4.47 16.30
N GLN A 96 -18.76 -5.66 16.37
CA GLN A 96 -18.01 -6.92 16.34
C GLN A 96 -17.33 -7.08 14.97
N ARG A 97 -16.05 -7.43 14.99
CA ARG A 97 -15.22 -7.58 13.81
C ARG A 97 -14.21 -8.71 14.00
N GLY A 98 -14.03 -9.49 12.94
CA GLY A 98 -13.03 -10.56 12.92
C GLY A 98 -11.63 -10.08 12.61
N PRO A 99 -10.61 -10.88 12.96
CA PRO A 99 -9.23 -10.59 12.59
C PRO A 99 -9.06 -10.63 11.07
N ARG A 100 -8.13 -9.79 10.57
CA ARG A 100 -7.68 -9.77 9.18
C ARG A 100 -6.21 -10.15 9.14
N GLU A 101 -5.84 -10.98 8.17
CA GLU A 101 -4.46 -11.34 7.97
C GLU A 101 -3.67 -10.14 7.46
N VAL A 102 -2.57 -9.85 8.14
CA VAL A 102 -1.56 -8.86 7.75
C VAL A 102 -0.18 -9.51 7.83
N THR A 103 0.79 -8.95 7.13
CA THR A 103 2.17 -9.44 7.18
C THR A 103 3.10 -8.33 7.65
N VAL A 104 3.86 -8.60 8.70
CA VAL A 104 4.96 -7.76 9.17
C VAL A 104 6.26 -8.39 8.69
N GLN A 105 6.84 -7.84 7.61
CA GLN A 105 8.08 -8.38 7.03
C GLN A 105 9.28 -8.11 7.93
N ARG A 106 9.28 -6.93 8.59
CA ARG A 106 10.33 -6.51 9.53
C ARG A 106 9.71 -5.76 10.69
N ILE A 107 10.20 -6.05 11.89
CA ILE A 107 9.97 -5.26 13.08
C ILE A 107 11.25 -5.30 13.94
N GLU A 108 11.81 -4.14 14.26
CA GLU A 108 13.07 -4.01 14.98
C GLU A 108 12.97 -2.90 16.02
N VAL A 109 13.47 -3.17 17.22
CA VAL A 109 13.64 -2.15 18.26
C VAL A 109 14.89 -1.34 17.95
N ARG A 110 14.74 -0.06 17.64
CA ARG A 110 15.83 0.88 17.38
C ARG A 110 16.39 1.48 18.66
N GLU A 111 15.50 1.85 19.56
CA GLU A 111 15.83 2.53 20.81
C GLU A 111 14.80 2.18 21.89
N ILE A 112 15.24 2.15 23.13
CA ILE A 112 14.40 2.06 24.33
C ILE A 112 14.81 3.22 25.24
N ALA A 113 13.89 4.14 25.48
CA ALA A 113 14.08 5.32 26.32
C ALA A 113 13.02 5.34 27.44
N GLY A 114 13.34 4.73 28.56
CA GLY A 114 12.39 4.48 29.63
C GLY A 114 11.22 3.60 29.13
N ARG A 115 10.00 4.11 29.16
CA ARG A 115 8.81 3.39 28.68
C ARG A 115 8.51 3.58 27.19
N ASP A 116 9.30 4.38 26.49
CA ASP A 116 9.11 4.66 25.06
C ASP A 116 10.06 3.78 24.22
N VAL A 117 9.49 3.01 23.31
CA VAL A 117 10.20 2.06 22.45
C VAL A 117 10.05 2.49 21.00
N THR A 118 11.15 2.87 20.37
CA THR A 118 11.19 3.21 18.94
C THR A 118 11.31 1.95 18.10
N LEU A 119 10.33 1.72 17.24
CA LEU A 119 10.20 0.56 16.37
C LEU A 119 10.38 0.97 14.91
N HIS A 120 11.19 0.21 14.18
CA HIS A 120 11.22 0.23 12.72
C HIS A 120 10.40 -0.92 12.19
N ILE A 121 9.38 -0.62 11.37
CA ILE A 121 8.37 -1.59 10.94
C ILE A 121 8.24 -1.53 9.42
N VAL A 122 8.32 -2.71 8.76
CA VAL A 122 7.93 -2.89 7.35
C VAL A 122 6.77 -3.87 7.31
N CYS A 123 5.65 -3.46 6.71
CA CYS A 123 4.44 -4.27 6.75
C CYS A 123 3.60 -4.12 5.47
N SER A 124 2.73 -5.11 5.25
CA SER A 124 1.77 -5.14 4.17
C SER A 124 0.69 -4.05 4.31
N LYS A 125 -0.06 -3.82 3.23
CA LYS A 125 -1.29 -3.01 3.30
C LYS A 125 -2.22 -3.52 4.41
N GLY A 126 -3.02 -2.60 4.98
CA GLY A 126 -4.04 -2.94 5.97
C GLY A 126 -3.53 -3.16 7.39
N THR A 127 -2.22 -3.15 7.61
CA THR A 127 -1.63 -3.23 8.95
C THR A 127 -1.86 -1.93 9.73
N TYR A 128 -2.42 -2.04 10.92
CA TYR A 128 -2.62 -0.93 11.85
C TYR A 128 -1.47 -0.92 12.86
N VAL A 129 -0.53 0.01 12.71
CA VAL A 129 0.63 0.14 13.62
C VAL A 129 0.18 0.43 15.05
N ARG A 130 -0.90 1.18 15.28
CA ARG A 130 -1.44 1.41 16.62
C ARG A 130 -1.95 0.14 17.29
N THR A 131 -2.63 -0.75 16.54
CA THR A 131 -3.04 -2.05 17.08
C THR A 131 -1.83 -2.92 17.35
N LEU A 132 -0.81 -2.90 16.48
CA LEU A 132 0.44 -3.62 16.71
C LEU A 132 1.13 -3.15 18.00
N CYS A 133 1.15 -1.84 18.28
CA CYS A 133 1.67 -1.29 19.55
C CYS A 133 0.86 -1.75 20.76
N ALA A 134 -0.48 -1.74 20.64
CA ALA A 134 -1.35 -2.22 21.72
C ALA A 134 -1.14 -3.72 21.99
N ASP A 135 -1.08 -4.55 20.95
CA ASP A 135 -0.88 -6.00 21.04
C ASP A 135 0.51 -6.34 21.66
N ILE A 136 1.56 -5.57 21.32
CA ILE A 136 2.89 -5.71 21.95
C ILE A 136 2.84 -5.39 23.44
N GLY A 137 2.17 -4.28 23.81
CA GLY A 137 1.98 -3.87 25.21
C GLY A 137 1.19 -4.90 26.02
N GLU A 138 0.15 -5.49 25.43
CA GLU A 138 -0.62 -6.59 26.02
C GLU A 138 0.25 -7.85 26.23
N ALA A 139 1.05 -8.23 25.23
CA ALA A 139 1.96 -9.36 25.32
C ALA A 139 3.02 -9.19 26.41
N LEU A 140 3.43 -7.95 26.69
CA LEU A 140 4.31 -7.56 27.80
C LEU A 140 3.55 -7.43 29.15
N ARG A 141 2.19 -7.55 29.16
CA ARG A 141 1.31 -7.44 30.31
C ARG A 141 1.33 -6.08 31.04
N VAL A 142 1.77 -5.05 30.36
CA VAL A 142 1.79 -3.68 30.89
C VAL A 142 0.91 -2.73 30.08
N GLY A 143 0.32 -3.21 29.00
CA GLY A 143 -0.38 -2.35 28.05
C GLY A 143 0.56 -1.46 27.25
N GLY A 144 0.03 -0.85 26.19
CA GLY A 144 0.79 0.06 25.36
C GLY A 144 -0.10 0.74 24.32
N HIS A 145 0.38 1.86 23.80
CA HIS A 145 -0.28 2.58 22.71
C HIS A 145 0.76 3.23 21.79
N LEU A 146 0.33 3.59 20.59
CA LEU A 146 1.15 4.34 19.66
C LEU A 146 1.28 5.80 20.09
N LEU A 147 2.50 6.24 20.45
CA LEU A 147 2.78 7.62 20.83
C LEU A 147 3.03 8.51 19.62
N ALA A 148 3.85 8.05 18.68
CA ALA A 148 4.21 8.79 17.46
C ALA A 148 4.37 7.84 16.28
N LEU A 149 4.06 8.33 15.08
CA LEU A 149 4.17 7.56 13.86
C LEU A 149 4.66 8.43 12.71
N GLU A 150 5.73 7.97 12.06
CA GLU A 150 6.18 8.52 10.79
C GLU A 150 6.18 7.43 9.73
N ARG A 151 5.50 7.65 8.61
CA ARG A 151 5.59 6.75 7.45
C ARG A 151 6.79 7.16 6.61
N ARG A 152 7.82 6.32 6.60
CA ARG A 152 9.10 6.56 5.91
C ARG A 152 9.04 6.19 4.43
N ARG A 153 8.20 5.18 4.07
CA ARG A 153 8.12 4.67 2.70
C ARG A 153 6.74 4.10 2.38
N VAL A 154 6.32 4.25 1.12
CA VAL A 154 5.15 3.61 0.50
C VAL A 154 5.61 3.06 -0.86
N GLY A 155 5.77 1.74 -0.99
CA GLY A 155 6.37 1.15 -2.19
C GLY A 155 7.74 1.76 -2.50
N PRO A 156 7.97 2.31 -3.70
CA PRO A 156 9.25 2.95 -4.05
C PRO A 156 9.36 4.41 -3.56
N LEU A 157 8.29 4.99 -3.00
CA LEU A 157 8.25 6.38 -2.58
C LEU A 157 8.78 6.53 -1.15
N THR A 158 9.86 7.29 -0.95
CA THR A 158 10.50 7.47 0.35
C THR A 158 10.39 8.91 0.86
N VAL A 159 10.57 9.11 2.16
CA VAL A 159 10.46 10.43 2.80
C VAL A 159 11.57 11.38 2.34
N GLU A 160 12.74 10.86 2.00
CA GLU A 160 13.88 11.63 1.52
C GLU A 160 13.62 12.31 0.17
N ARG A 161 12.67 11.77 -0.60
CA ARG A 161 12.23 12.31 -1.90
C ARG A 161 10.90 13.05 -1.82
N ALA A 162 10.27 13.07 -0.66
CA ALA A 162 9.01 13.78 -0.47
C ALA A 162 9.25 15.28 -0.30
N LEU A 163 8.35 16.08 -0.84
CA LEU A 163 8.33 17.53 -0.63
C LEU A 163 7.37 17.88 0.51
N THR A 164 7.71 18.91 1.26
CA THR A 164 6.75 19.56 2.17
C THR A 164 5.74 20.37 1.35
N ILE A 165 4.66 20.81 1.99
CA ILE A 165 3.65 21.64 1.33
C ILE A 165 4.28 22.99 0.90
N GLU A 166 5.17 23.53 1.71
CA GLU A 166 5.89 24.77 1.46
C GLU A 166 6.82 24.64 0.23
N GLU A 167 7.61 23.57 0.17
CA GLU A 167 8.48 23.27 -0.97
C GLU A 167 7.68 23.06 -2.25
N LEU A 168 6.60 22.28 -2.20
CA LEU A 168 5.71 22.07 -3.34
C LEU A 168 5.10 23.39 -3.82
N SER A 169 4.68 24.26 -2.90
CA SER A 169 4.13 25.58 -3.23
C SER A 169 5.16 26.46 -3.93
N ALA A 170 6.43 26.42 -3.50
CA ALA A 170 7.52 27.13 -4.16
C ALA A 170 7.76 26.61 -5.59
N GLU A 171 7.75 25.29 -5.81
CA GLU A 171 7.91 24.72 -7.15
C GLU A 171 6.76 25.12 -8.10
N VAL A 172 5.52 25.17 -7.59
CA VAL A 172 4.36 25.66 -8.35
C VAL A 172 4.52 27.12 -8.76
N LEU A 173 4.95 27.99 -7.84
CA LEU A 173 5.18 29.42 -8.12
C LEU A 173 6.29 29.63 -9.16
N LEU A 174 7.28 28.76 -9.20
CA LEU A 174 8.38 28.78 -10.17
C LEU A 174 8.01 28.14 -11.52
N GLY A 175 6.79 27.62 -11.66
CA GLY A 175 6.34 26.92 -12.88
C GLY A 175 6.98 25.54 -13.09
N ARG A 176 7.62 24.95 -12.06
CA ARG A 176 8.36 23.69 -12.14
C ARG A 176 7.58 22.48 -11.63
N LEU A 177 6.26 22.58 -11.51
CA LEU A 177 5.42 21.46 -11.01
C LEU A 177 5.68 20.15 -11.77
N THR A 178 5.86 20.20 -13.09
CA THR A 178 6.10 19.01 -13.91
C THR A 178 7.41 18.30 -13.60
N GLU A 179 8.41 19.00 -13.07
CA GLU A 179 9.71 18.44 -12.72
C GLU A 179 9.66 17.62 -11.43
N VAL A 180 8.74 17.95 -10.53
CA VAL A 180 8.55 17.28 -9.25
C VAL A 180 7.48 16.18 -9.28
N LEU A 181 6.70 16.10 -10.37
CA LEU A 181 5.73 15.01 -10.56
C LEU A 181 6.45 13.71 -10.91
N ILE A 182 6.10 12.65 -10.19
CA ILE A 182 6.58 11.30 -10.51
C ILE A 182 5.74 10.76 -11.68
N PRO A 183 6.35 10.38 -12.82
CA PRO A 183 5.62 9.79 -13.94
C PRO A 183 4.87 8.52 -13.55
N MET A 184 3.68 8.32 -14.12
CA MET A 184 2.88 7.12 -13.87
C MET A 184 3.65 5.84 -14.21
N ASP A 185 4.43 5.82 -15.28
CA ASP A 185 5.21 4.65 -15.70
C ASP A 185 6.21 4.22 -14.63
N THR A 186 6.92 5.18 -14.00
CA THR A 186 7.87 4.91 -12.92
C THR A 186 7.21 4.25 -11.71
N THR A 187 5.97 4.63 -11.39
CA THR A 187 5.24 4.01 -10.27
C THR A 187 4.80 2.57 -10.56
N LEU A 188 4.80 2.17 -11.81
CA LEU A 188 4.35 0.86 -12.29
C LEU A 188 5.48 -0.05 -12.75
N GLU A 189 6.75 0.31 -12.54
CA GLU A 189 7.93 -0.45 -13.04
C GLU A 189 7.97 -1.91 -12.55
N HIS A 190 7.29 -2.22 -11.46
CA HIS A 190 7.13 -3.59 -10.97
C HIS A 190 6.23 -4.46 -11.86
N PHE A 191 5.48 -3.87 -12.80
CA PHE A 191 4.74 -4.60 -13.81
C PHE A 191 5.57 -4.71 -15.10
N PRO A 192 5.55 -5.88 -15.77
CA PRO A 192 6.20 -6.05 -17.08
C PRO A 192 5.67 -5.06 -18.12
N ALA A 193 6.49 -4.71 -19.08
CA ALA A 193 6.13 -3.80 -20.16
C ALA A 193 6.16 -4.46 -21.53
N VAL A 194 5.24 -4.03 -22.40
CA VAL A 194 5.21 -4.39 -23.82
C VAL A 194 5.15 -3.13 -24.68
N LEU A 195 5.77 -3.20 -25.85
CA LEU A 195 5.78 -2.17 -26.87
C LEU A 195 4.76 -2.53 -27.97
N VAL A 196 4.11 -1.52 -28.51
CA VAL A 196 3.16 -1.65 -29.62
C VAL A 196 3.42 -0.63 -30.72
N ASP A 197 3.03 -0.96 -31.94
CA ASP A 197 3.06 -0.02 -33.06
C ASP A 197 1.94 1.02 -32.96
N GLU A 198 1.98 2.04 -33.83
CA GLU A 198 1.05 3.16 -33.84
C GLU A 198 -0.41 2.73 -34.07
N VAL A 199 -0.65 1.78 -34.94
CA VAL A 199 -2.00 1.26 -35.23
C VAL A 199 -2.58 0.55 -34.00
N THR A 200 -1.77 -0.26 -33.35
CA THR A 200 -2.16 -0.97 -32.13
C THR A 200 -2.35 0.02 -30.97
N ALA A 201 -1.49 1.05 -30.87
CA ALA A 201 -1.60 2.12 -29.87
C ALA A 201 -2.94 2.86 -29.99
N GLY A 202 -3.35 3.22 -31.21
CA GLY A 202 -4.67 3.85 -31.43
C GLY A 202 -5.82 2.99 -30.93
N ARG A 203 -5.79 1.67 -31.13
CA ARG A 203 -6.81 0.75 -30.59
C ARG A 203 -6.81 0.70 -29.07
N ILE A 204 -5.62 0.66 -28.44
CA ILE A 204 -5.45 0.63 -26.98
C ILE A 204 -6.03 1.90 -26.35
N LEU A 205 -5.76 3.07 -26.93
CA LEU A 205 -6.26 4.36 -26.43
C LEU A 205 -7.78 4.44 -26.43
N HIS A 206 -8.46 3.69 -27.31
CA HIS A 206 -9.92 3.53 -27.34
C HIS A 206 -10.43 2.34 -26.50
N GLY A 207 -9.54 1.69 -25.70
CA GLY A 207 -9.91 0.57 -24.83
C GLY A 207 -10.18 -0.75 -25.56
N VAL A 208 -9.78 -0.86 -26.84
CA VAL A 208 -10.05 -2.05 -27.66
C VAL A 208 -8.99 -3.12 -27.35
N PRO A 209 -9.39 -4.36 -26.99
CA PRO A 209 -8.44 -5.46 -26.79
C PRO A 209 -7.65 -5.76 -28.04
N VAL A 210 -6.36 -6.07 -27.86
CA VAL A 210 -5.43 -6.36 -28.98
C VAL A 210 -4.93 -7.80 -28.93
N PRO A 211 -4.64 -8.46 -30.08
CA PRO A 211 -4.05 -9.79 -30.07
C PRO A 211 -2.68 -9.79 -29.38
N LEU A 212 -2.35 -10.85 -28.64
CA LEU A 212 -1.05 -10.96 -27.98
C LEU A 212 0.13 -10.91 -28.97
N ARG A 213 -0.05 -11.40 -30.19
CA ARG A 213 0.96 -11.30 -31.27
C ARG A 213 1.25 -9.86 -31.75
N ALA A 214 0.35 -8.91 -31.46
CA ALA A 214 0.53 -7.50 -31.83
C ALA A 214 1.35 -6.72 -30.79
N VAL A 215 1.81 -7.35 -29.72
CA VAL A 215 2.63 -6.74 -28.68
C VAL A 215 4.03 -7.35 -28.68
N ARG A 216 5.04 -6.53 -28.37
CA ARG A 216 6.44 -6.94 -28.25
C ARG A 216 6.91 -6.71 -26.80
N TRP A 217 7.39 -7.76 -26.15
CA TRP A 217 7.93 -7.64 -24.80
C TRP A 217 9.17 -6.75 -24.77
N GLU A 218 9.20 -5.82 -23.82
CA GLU A 218 10.37 -4.95 -23.61
C GLU A 218 11.53 -5.76 -23.00
N GLN A 219 11.20 -6.74 -22.13
CA GLN A 219 12.18 -7.67 -21.53
C GLN A 219 11.82 -9.11 -21.86
N ARG A 220 12.81 -9.91 -22.27
CA ARG A 220 12.60 -11.30 -22.72
C ARG A 220 12.10 -12.27 -21.65
N GLU A 221 12.30 -11.96 -20.37
CA GLU A 221 11.99 -12.85 -19.23
C GLU A 221 10.52 -12.77 -18.74
N CYS A 222 9.71 -11.93 -19.36
CA CYS A 222 8.35 -11.63 -18.87
C CYS A 222 7.24 -12.45 -19.55
N HIS A 223 7.55 -13.53 -20.29
CA HIS A 223 6.55 -14.32 -21.01
C HIS A 223 5.50 -15.03 -20.11
N GLU A 224 5.75 -15.15 -18.81
CA GLU A 224 4.85 -15.81 -17.84
C GLU A 224 3.89 -14.84 -17.11
N ALA A 225 3.75 -13.61 -17.58
CA ALA A 225 2.91 -12.58 -16.96
C ALA A 225 1.39 -12.84 -17.08
N THR A 226 0.98 -14.13 -17.12
CA THR A 226 -0.43 -14.51 -17.08
C THR A 226 -1.02 -14.17 -15.71
N GLY A 227 -2.02 -13.30 -15.70
CA GLY A 227 -2.77 -13.01 -14.48
C GLY A 227 -2.43 -11.70 -13.80
N GLN A 228 -1.26 -11.09 -14.03
CA GLN A 228 -0.89 -9.79 -13.50
C GLN A 228 -1.08 -8.66 -14.54
N PRO A 229 -1.18 -7.39 -14.12
CA PRO A 229 -1.17 -6.26 -15.04
C PRO A 229 0.14 -6.16 -15.82
N ILE A 230 0.05 -5.67 -17.05
CA ILE A 230 1.19 -5.33 -17.91
C ILE A 230 1.08 -3.88 -18.37
N ARG A 231 2.21 -3.20 -18.51
CA ARG A 231 2.29 -1.85 -19.05
C ARG A 231 2.28 -1.91 -20.56
N LEU A 232 1.39 -1.16 -21.20
CA LEU A 232 1.31 -1.03 -22.66
C LEU A 232 1.91 0.31 -23.04
N LYS A 233 3.01 0.28 -23.81
CA LYS A 233 3.79 1.46 -24.21
C LYS A 233 3.88 1.54 -25.71
N ASP A 234 3.93 2.75 -26.26
CA ASP A 234 4.27 2.93 -27.67
C ASP A 234 5.79 2.78 -27.92
N LEU A 235 6.21 2.84 -29.16
CA LEU A 235 7.62 2.70 -29.54
C LEU A 235 8.51 3.86 -29.05
N SER A 236 7.91 4.99 -28.63
CA SER A 236 8.63 6.08 -27.98
C SER A 236 8.86 5.86 -26.47
N GLY A 237 8.26 4.81 -25.93
CA GLY A 237 8.28 4.50 -24.49
C GLY A 237 7.20 5.18 -23.67
N ARG A 238 6.23 5.89 -24.28
CA ARG A 238 5.10 6.53 -23.61
C ARG A 238 4.14 5.46 -23.09
N LEU A 239 3.79 5.52 -21.81
CA LEU A 239 2.77 4.66 -21.22
C LEU A 239 1.38 5.03 -21.74
N LEU A 240 0.72 4.06 -22.40
CA LEU A 240 -0.63 4.22 -22.96
C LEU A 240 -1.72 3.71 -22.02
N ALA A 241 -1.51 2.50 -21.50
CA ALA A 241 -2.51 1.80 -20.70
C ALA A 241 -1.91 0.72 -19.79
N LEU A 242 -2.69 0.22 -18.85
CA LEU A 242 -2.50 -1.09 -18.25
C LEU A 242 -3.41 -2.11 -18.94
N GLY A 243 -2.88 -3.28 -19.19
CA GLY A 243 -3.59 -4.41 -19.75
C GLY A 243 -3.36 -5.68 -18.95
N LYS A 244 -4.05 -6.75 -19.34
CA LYS A 244 -3.88 -8.09 -18.77
C LYS A 244 -4.02 -9.13 -19.87
N ILE A 245 -3.15 -10.14 -19.88
CA ILE A 245 -3.27 -11.26 -20.80
C ILE A 245 -4.51 -12.07 -20.42
N SER A 246 -5.39 -12.26 -21.41
CA SER A 246 -6.61 -13.05 -21.31
C SER A 246 -6.57 -14.14 -22.38
N VAL A 247 -6.72 -15.38 -21.95
CA VAL A 247 -6.95 -16.50 -22.85
C VAL A 247 -8.45 -16.74 -22.86
N PRO A 248 -9.16 -16.60 -24.01
CA PRO A 248 -10.59 -16.90 -24.08
C PRO A 248 -10.83 -18.34 -23.67
N GLY A 249 -11.80 -18.55 -22.75
CA GLY A 249 -12.19 -19.90 -22.35
C GLY A 249 -12.74 -20.70 -23.54
N SER A 250 -12.56 -22.00 -23.53
CA SER A 250 -13.03 -22.94 -24.58
C SER A 250 -14.54 -22.96 -24.80
N ALA A 251 -15.33 -22.31 -23.93
CA ALA A 251 -16.79 -22.27 -24.00
C ALA A 251 -17.37 -21.29 -25.03
N SER A 252 -16.57 -20.35 -25.56
CA SER A 252 -17.04 -19.33 -26.52
C SER A 252 -16.47 -19.48 -27.94
N ALA A 253 -15.64 -20.49 -28.18
CA ALA A 253 -15.11 -20.79 -29.49
C ALA A 253 -15.87 -21.97 -30.11
N GLY A 254 -16.37 -21.80 -31.34
CA GLY A 254 -16.90 -22.91 -32.11
C GLY A 254 -15.81 -24.00 -32.32
N PRO A 255 -16.20 -25.25 -32.73
CA PRO A 255 -15.35 -26.42 -32.68
C PRO A 255 -14.08 -26.43 -33.54
N GLN A 256 -13.74 -25.32 -34.23
CA GLN A 256 -12.58 -25.25 -35.15
C GLN A 256 -11.61 -24.07 -34.89
N ALA A 257 -11.83 -23.22 -33.87
CA ALA A 257 -10.92 -22.08 -33.59
C ALA A 257 -10.22 -22.26 -32.25
N THR A 258 -8.90 -22.43 -32.26
CA THR A 258 -8.08 -22.24 -31.06
C THR A 258 -8.20 -20.76 -30.64
N PRO A 259 -8.70 -20.47 -29.41
CA PRO A 259 -8.90 -19.10 -28.98
C PRO A 259 -7.55 -18.39 -28.86
N GLU A 260 -7.36 -17.36 -29.68
CA GLU A 260 -6.12 -16.58 -29.69
C GLU A 260 -5.99 -15.74 -28.41
N PRO A 261 -4.86 -15.81 -27.68
CA PRO A 261 -4.61 -14.96 -26.54
C PRO A 261 -4.67 -13.46 -26.89
N ARG A 262 -5.29 -12.68 -26.03
CA ARG A 262 -5.44 -11.22 -26.21
C ARG A 262 -4.96 -10.47 -24.98
N VAL A 263 -4.60 -9.22 -25.18
CA VAL A 263 -4.41 -8.26 -24.10
C VAL A 263 -5.70 -7.47 -23.92
N ALA A 264 -6.39 -7.72 -22.83
CA ALA A 264 -7.55 -6.93 -22.40
C ALA A 264 -7.06 -5.62 -21.78
N ILE A 265 -7.69 -4.51 -22.12
CA ILE A 265 -7.33 -3.19 -21.58
C ILE A 265 -8.01 -3.01 -20.22
N LEU A 266 -7.23 -2.79 -19.17
CA LEU A 266 -7.72 -2.55 -17.81
C LEU A 266 -7.97 -1.06 -17.58
N LYS A 267 -7.00 -0.21 -17.91
CA LYS A 267 -7.04 1.24 -17.70
C LYS A 267 -6.31 1.97 -18.83
N VAL A 268 -6.97 2.86 -19.50
CA VAL A 268 -6.31 3.81 -20.43
C VAL A 268 -5.75 4.96 -19.62
N LEU A 269 -4.46 5.27 -19.79
CA LEU A 269 -3.71 6.25 -18.99
C LEU A 269 -3.24 7.45 -19.81
N ALA A 270 -3.17 7.34 -21.13
CA ALA A 270 -2.83 8.44 -22.03
C ALA A 270 -4.07 8.99 -22.77
N ASP A 271 -3.90 10.17 -23.40
CA ASP A 271 -4.86 10.73 -24.34
C ASP A 271 -4.74 10.03 -25.68
N PRO A 272 -5.87 9.88 -26.41
CA PRO A 272 -5.88 9.44 -27.81
C PRO A 272 -5.07 10.33 -28.74
#